data_c9270aae371831623cc502ef90bdc682
#
_entry.id   c9270aae371831623cc502ef90bdc682
#
_cell.length_a   1.000
_cell.length_b   1.000
_cell.length_c   1.000
_cell.angle_alpha   90.00
_cell.angle_beta   90.00
_cell.angle_gamma   90.00
#
_symmetry.space_group_name_H-M   'P 1'
#
loop_
_entity.id
_entity.type
_entity.pdbx_description
1 polymer ?
#
loop_
_entity_poly.entity_id
_entity_poly.type
_entity_poly.pdbx_seq_one_letter_code
_entity_poly.pdbx_strand_id
1 'polypeptide(L)'
;MTEEERKQWREYKGNVVEELQRNSSVYATKFYDVLVETDKRICDYVFSVIDNPEAHNLYEILGVRRFLKMLDKYEWKAKRVRRFFKFYETIRFSGLRGRTRYKLTPVQAYQFANIYGFARSDGRRLIRTAYLFVPRKFSKTTSCAAMAVYDMLFGDN
;
A
#
# COMPACT_ATOMS: atom_id res chain seq x y z
N MET A 1 24.72 14.43 -2.29
CA MET A 1 23.90 15.01 -1.22
C MET A 1 24.85 15.61 -0.19
N THR A 2 24.80 16.89 -0.01
CA THR A 2 25.62 17.66 0.93
C THR A 2 25.21 17.39 2.39
N GLU A 3 26.01 17.80 3.35
CA GLU A 3 25.67 17.63 4.77
C GLU A 3 24.45 18.48 5.16
N GLU A 4 24.32 19.67 4.60
CA GLU A 4 23.16 20.55 4.76
C GLU A 4 21.89 19.92 4.22
N GLU A 5 21.94 19.33 3.01
CA GLU A 5 20.80 18.60 2.46
C GLU A 5 20.38 17.43 3.37
N ARG A 6 21.34 16.67 3.92
CA ARG A 6 21.05 15.58 4.86
C ARG A 6 20.40 16.06 6.15
N LYS A 7 20.79 17.22 6.65
CA LYS A 7 20.19 17.85 7.83
C LYS A 7 18.74 18.23 7.55
N GLN A 8 18.49 18.92 6.44
CA GLN A 8 17.14 19.30 6.02
C GLN A 8 16.22 18.08 5.83
N TRP A 9 16.72 17.00 5.24
CA TRP A 9 15.96 15.76 5.08
C TRP A 9 15.62 15.09 6.42
N ARG A 10 16.54 15.11 7.39
CA ARG A 10 16.28 14.57 8.74
C ARG A 10 15.22 15.39 9.47
N GLU A 11 15.33 16.71 9.41
CA GLU A 11 14.35 17.61 10.01
C GLU A 11 12.96 17.43 9.38
N TYR A 12 12.90 17.36 8.06
CA TYR A 12 11.65 17.09 7.34
C TYR A 12 11.04 15.73 7.74
N LYS A 13 11.84 14.67 7.83
CA LYS A 13 11.38 13.37 8.32
C LYS A 13 10.80 13.50 9.73
N GLY A 14 11.50 14.18 10.64
CA GLY A 14 11.04 14.42 12.00
C GLY A 14 9.66 15.08 12.05
N ASN A 15 9.48 16.17 11.33
CA ASN A 15 8.20 16.89 11.27
C ASN A 15 7.04 16.01 10.77
N VAL A 16 7.28 15.18 9.75
CA VAL A 16 6.25 14.25 9.21
C VAL A 16 5.92 13.15 10.21
N VAL A 17 6.92 12.62 10.90
CA VAL A 17 6.73 11.61 11.96
C VAL A 17 5.90 12.18 13.11
N GLU A 18 6.24 13.36 13.59
CA GLU A 18 5.47 14.05 14.64
C GLU A 18 4.01 14.29 14.24
N GLU A 19 3.75 14.71 12.99
CA GLU A 19 2.39 14.87 12.46
C GLU A 19 1.62 13.55 12.53
N LEU A 20 2.23 12.45 12.06
CA LEU A 20 1.59 11.13 12.05
C LEU A 20 1.34 10.60 13.47
N GLN A 21 2.32 10.71 14.36
CA GLN A 21 2.20 10.23 15.74
C GLN A 21 1.17 11.05 16.54
N ARG A 22 1.16 12.38 16.38
CA ARG A 22 0.15 13.25 17.01
C ARG A 22 -1.28 12.87 16.61
N ASN A 23 -1.48 12.46 15.37
CA ASN A 23 -2.79 12.08 14.84
C ASN A 23 -3.06 10.57 14.90
N SER A 24 -2.19 9.77 15.51
CA SER A 24 -2.27 8.31 15.50
C SER A 24 -3.61 7.81 16.07
N SER A 25 -4.06 8.35 17.21
CA SER A 25 -5.34 7.99 17.81
C SER A 25 -6.54 8.34 16.93
N VAL A 26 -6.48 9.48 16.23
CA VAL A 26 -7.53 9.90 15.29
C VAL A 26 -7.58 8.95 14.09
N TYR A 27 -6.41 8.60 13.55
CA TYR A 27 -6.32 7.64 12.44
C TYR A 27 -6.79 6.23 12.85
N ALA A 28 -6.43 5.78 14.06
CA ALA A 28 -6.90 4.52 14.61
C ALA A 28 -8.43 4.51 14.72
N THR A 29 -9.02 5.50 15.36
CA THR A 29 -10.48 5.59 15.52
C THR A 29 -11.20 5.63 14.17
N LYS A 30 -10.62 6.31 13.17
CA LYS A 30 -11.29 6.56 11.89
C LYS A 30 -11.12 5.44 10.87
N PHE A 31 -9.96 4.79 10.83
CA PHE A 31 -9.58 3.91 9.72
C PHE A 31 -9.25 2.48 10.12
N TYR A 32 -9.01 2.20 11.41
CA TYR A 32 -8.58 0.87 11.85
C TYR A 32 -9.56 -0.22 11.40
N ASP A 33 -10.83 -0.08 11.73
CA ASP A 33 -11.84 -1.11 11.42
C ASP A 33 -11.99 -1.31 9.91
N VAL A 34 -12.04 -0.24 9.14
CA VAL A 34 -12.14 -0.30 7.67
C VAL A 34 -10.94 -1.02 7.06
N LEU A 35 -9.73 -0.78 7.58
CA LEU A 35 -8.52 -1.43 7.08
C LEU A 35 -8.47 -2.90 7.49
N VAL A 36 -8.81 -3.23 8.75
CA VAL A 36 -8.88 -4.61 9.23
C VAL A 36 -9.93 -5.41 8.49
N GLU A 37 -11.13 -4.86 8.28
CA GLU A 37 -12.19 -5.49 7.49
C GLU A 37 -11.80 -5.67 6.02
N THR A 38 -10.97 -4.78 5.48
CA THR A 38 -10.45 -4.94 4.13
C THR A 38 -9.44 -6.08 4.08
N ASP A 39 -8.37 -5.98 4.81
CA ASP A 39 -7.35 -7.00 5.03
C ASP A 39 -6.40 -6.55 6.14
N LYS A 40 -6.26 -7.36 7.19
CA LYS A 40 -5.43 -7.06 8.35
C LYS A 40 -3.99 -6.67 7.99
N ARG A 41 -3.42 -7.23 6.94
CA ARG A 41 -2.05 -6.94 6.49
C ARG A 41 -1.84 -5.47 6.09
N ILE A 42 -2.87 -4.81 5.56
CA ILE A 42 -2.83 -3.38 5.24
C ILE A 42 -2.75 -2.58 6.53
N CYS A 43 -3.61 -2.91 7.48
CA CYS A 43 -3.65 -2.28 8.78
C CYS A 43 -2.30 -2.45 9.52
N ASP A 44 -1.81 -3.69 9.59
CA ASP A 44 -0.53 -4.01 10.23
C ASP A 44 0.63 -3.19 9.65
N TYR A 45 0.69 -3.03 8.31
CA TYR A 45 1.73 -2.23 7.68
C TYR A 45 1.58 -0.74 7.98
N VAL A 46 0.38 -0.18 7.82
CA VAL A 46 0.12 1.25 8.05
C VAL A 46 0.48 1.65 9.48
N PHE A 47 0.00 0.89 10.46
CA PHE A 47 0.27 1.19 11.86
C PHE A 47 1.70 0.88 12.29
N SER A 48 2.37 -0.12 11.69
CA SER A 48 3.81 -0.33 11.94
C SER A 48 4.66 0.89 11.55
N VAL A 49 4.29 1.59 10.49
CA VAL A 49 4.99 2.81 10.06
C VAL A 49 4.73 3.98 11.03
N ILE A 50 3.52 4.07 11.60
CA ILE A 50 3.17 5.13 12.56
C ILE A 50 3.82 4.86 13.92
N ASP A 51 3.77 3.62 14.39
CA ASP A 51 4.20 3.23 15.73
C ASP A 51 5.72 3.05 15.83
N ASN A 52 6.37 2.65 14.73
CA ASN A 52 7.82 2.44 14.67
C ASN A 52 8.47 3.11 13.44
N PRO A 53 8.42 4.46 13.33
CA PRO A 53 8.90 5.18 12.15
C PRO A 53 10.42 5.05 11.94
N GLU A 54 11.18 4.68 12.96
CA GLU A 54 12.63 4.49 12.84
C GLU A 54 12.99 3.24 12.00
N ALA A 55 12.12 2.24 11.97
CA ALA A 55 12.28 1.05 11.14
C ALA A 55 11.96 1.31 9.65
N HIS A 56 11.46 2.49 9.32
CA HIS A 56 10.97 2.84 7.98
C HIS A 56 11.74 4.01 7.37
N ASN A 57 11.91 3.95 6.05
CA ASN A 57 12.51 5.08 5.33
C ASN A 57 11.48 6.21 5.11
N LEU A 58 11.99 7.40 4.76
CA LEU A 58 11.15 8.58 4.56
C LEU A 58 10.03 8.37 3.52
N TYR A 59 10.30 7.64 2.44
CA TYR A 59 9.30 7.43 1.37
C TYR A 59 8.16 6.51 1.82
N GLU A 60 8.43 5.54 2.68
CA GLU A 60 7.40 4.70 3.31
C GLU A 60 6.50 5.55 4.23
N ILE A 61 7.11 6.39 5.05
CA ILE A 61 6.40 7.31 5.95
C ILE A 61 5.53 8.29 5.16
N LEU A 62 6.07 8.91 4.11
CA LEU A 62 5.31 9.80 3.22
C LEU A 62 4.20 9.06 2.46
N GLY A 63 4.45 7.82 2.06
CA GLY A 63 3.47 6.96 1.44
C GLY A 63 2.27 6.68 2.35
N VAL A 64 2.52 6.33 3.60
CA VAL A 64 1.47 6.09 4.61
C VAL A 64 0.72 7.38 4.93
N ARG A 65 1.43 8.50 5.13
CA ARG A 65 0.79 9.81 5.31
C ARG A 65 -0.16 10.16 4.15
N ARG A 66 0.29 9.96 2.91
CA ARG A 66 -0.54 10.17 1.73
C ARG A 66 -1.75 9.24 1.71
N PHE A 67 -1.55 7.95 2.01
CA PHE A 67 -2.61 6.95 2.05
C PHE A 67 -3.72 7.33 3.02
N LEU A 68 -3.37 7.75 4.24
CA LEU A 68 -4.33 8.19 5.25
C LEU A 68 -5.11 9.43 4.80
N LYS A 69 -4.43 10.42 4.20
CA LYS A 69 -5.09 11.59 3.60
C LYS A 69 -6.01 11.22 2.42
N MET A 70 -5.68 10.18 1.68
CA MET A 70 -6.53 9.68 0.59
C MET A 70 -7.76 8.94 1.12
N LEU A 71 -7.64 8.18 2.21
CA LEU A 71 -8.78 7.54 2.89
C LEU A 71 -9.80 8.57 3.38
N ASP A 72 -9.35 9.75 3.77
CA ASP A 72 -10.22 10.84 4.19
C ASP A 72 -10.92 11.55 3.02
N LYS A 73 -10.29 11.57 1.87
CA LYS A 73 -10.73 12.36 0.72
C LYS A 73 -11.52 11.58 -0.33
N TYR A 74 -11.22 10.31 -0.52
CA TYR A 74 -11.74 9.49 -1.62
C TYR A 74 -12.50 8.28 -1.10
N GLU A 75 -13.42 7.79 -1.91
CA GLU A 75 -14.17 6.59 -1.58
C GLU A 75 -13.25 5.36 -1.57
N TRP A 76 -13.34 4.56 -0.49
CA TRP A 76 -12.60 3.32 -0.33
C TRP A 76 -13.42 2.10 -0.74
N LYS A 77 -12.95 1.34 -1.69
CA LYS A 77 -13.60 0.14 -2.23
C LYS A 77 -12.98 -1.14 -1.68
N ALA A 78 -13.23 -1.47 -0.41
CA ALA A 78 -12.71 -2.65 0.28
C ALA A 78 -12.96 -3.96 -0.51
N LYS A 79 -14.17 -4.12 -1.09
CA LYS A 79 -14.51 -5.31 -1.90
C LYS A 79 -13.60 -5.48 -3.12
N ARG A 80 -13.18 -4.38 -3.77
CA ARG A 80 -12.28 -4.40 -4.93
C ARG A 80 -10.88 -4.87 -4.50
N VAL A 81 -10.37 -4.37 -3.39
CA VAL A 81 -9.08 -4.79 -2.81
C VAL A 81 -9.10 -6.28 -2.49
N ARG A 82 -10.11 -6.75 -1.74
CA ARG A 82 -10.25 -8.18 -1.38
C ARG A 82 -10.36 -9.07 -2.61
N ARG A 83 -11.08 -8.65 -3.65
CA ARG A 83 -11.20 -9.40 -4.91
C ARG A 83 -9.85 -9.56 -5.60
N PHE A 84 -9.05 -8.48 -5.68
CA PHE A 84 -7.70 -8.54 -6.23
C PHE A 84 -6.77 -9.45 -5.40
N PHE A 85 -6.80 -9.34 -4.08
CA PHE A 85 -5.97 -10.18 -3.20
C PHE A 85 -6.31 -11.66 -3.36
N LYS A 86 -7.60 -11.99 -3.35
CA LYS A 86 -8.06 -13.36 -3.59
C LYS A 86 -7.61 -13.90 -4.94
N PHE A 87 -7.74 -13.09 -5.99
CA PHE A 87 -7.25 -13.46 -7.32
C PHE A 87 -5.73 -13.70 -7.30
N TYR A 88 -4.95 -12.74 -6.78
CA TYR A 88 -3.49 -12.84 -6.72
C TYR A 88 -3.03 -14.10 -5.98
N GLU A 89 -3.61 -14.40 -4.84
CA GLU A 89 -3.25 -15.55 -4.00
C GLU A 89 -3.80 -16.89 -4.51
N THR A 90 -4.70 -16.86 -5.50
CA THR A 90 -5.19 -18.07 -6.20
C THR A 90 -4.24 -18.49 -7.32
N ILE A 91 -3.51 -17.56 -7.91
CA ILE A 91 -2.56 -17.84 -9.00
C ILE A 91 -1.41 -18.70 -8.47
N ARG A 92 -1.05 -19.70 -9.26
CA ARG A 92 0.11 -20.55 -9.00
C ARG A 92 1.23 -20.13 -9.92
N PHE A 93 2.32 -19.68 -9.34
CA PHE A 93 3.52 -19.33 -10.09
C PHE A 93 4.50 -20.49 -10.12
N SER A 94 5.12 -20.71 -11.29
CA SER A 94 6.19 -21.70 -11.42
C SER A 94 7.47 -21.14 -10.82
N GLY A 95 8.08 -21.91 -9.91
CA GLY A 95 9.38 -21.59 -9.29
C GLY A 95 10.27 -22.81 -9.28
N LEU A 96 11.50 -22.67 -8.78
CA LEU A 96 12.49 -23.76 -8.68
C LEU A 96 12.01 -24.99 -7.88
N ARG A 97 11.01 -24.81 -7.01
CA ARG A 97 10.41 -25.87 -6.18
C ARG A 97 9.01 -26.29 -6.63
N GLY A 98 8.66 -26.05 -7.90
CA GLY A 98 7.33 -26.36 -8.44
C GLY A 98 6.35 -25.18 -8.36
N ARG A 99 5.05 -25.48 -8.52
CA ARG A 99 3.98 -24.48 -8.52
C ARG A 99 3.58 -24.13 -7.09
N THR A 100 3.93 -22.94 -6.62
CA THR A 100 3.55 -22.44 -5.31
C THR A 100 2.53 -21.31 -5.40
N ARG A 101 1.61 -21.24 -4.43
CA ARG A 101 0.75 -20.07 -4.23
C ARG A 101 1.55 -18.96 -3.57
N TYR A 102 1.40 -17.77 -4.08
CA TYR A 102 1.97 -16.59 -3.46
C TYR A 102 1.04 -16.06 -2.37
N LYS A 103 1.62 -15.72 -1.21
CA LYS A 103 0.94 -14.92 -0.19
C LYS A 103 1.50 -13.51 -0.23
N LEU A 104 0.63 -12.52 -0.23
CA LEU A 104 1.03 -11.12 -0.15
C LEU A 104 1.66 -10.84 1.21
N THR A 105 2.82 -10.19 1.20
CA THR A 105 3.39 -9.60 2.42
C THR A 105 2.60 -8.33 2.81
N PRO A 106 2.69 -7.85 4.06
CA PRO A 106 2.00 -6.62 4.47
C PRO A 106 2.31 -5.41 3.58
N VAL A 107 3.57 -5.22 3.19
CA VAL A 107 3.96 -4.13 2.29
C VAL A 107 3.37 -4.28 0.89
N GLN A 108 3.30 -5.50 0.35
CA GLN A 108 2.66 -5.74 -0.95
C GLN A 108 1.14 -5.54 -0.88
N ALA A 109 0.50 -6.01 0.20
CA ALA A 109 -0.91 -5.77 0.44
C ALA A 109 -1.21 -4.26 0.49
N TYR A 110 -0.42 -3.49 1.24
CA TYR A 110 -0.52 -2.04 1.26
C TYR A 110 -0.32 -1.40 -0.13
N GLN A 111 0.69 -1.81 -0.90
CA GLN A 111 0.95 -1.29 -2.24
C GLN A 111 -0.23 -1.54 -3.19
N PHE A 112 -0.75 -2.77 -3.25
CA PHE A 112 -1.88 -3.09 -4.11
C PHE A 112 -3.20 -2.47 -3.63
N ALA A 113 -3.38 -2.32 -2.31
CA ALA A 113 -4.51 -1.59 -1.75
C ALA A 113 -4.52 -0.12 -2.20
N ASN A 114 -3.36 0.55 -2.27
CA ASN A 114 -3.27 1.89 -2.86
C ASN A 114 -3.74 1.93 -4.31
N ILE A 115 -3.40 0.92 -5.12
CA ILE A 115 -3.72 0.90 -6.55
C ILE A 115 -5.21 0.61 -6.78
N TYR A 116 -5.77 -0.34 -6.04
CA TYR A 116 -7.12 -0.86 -6.30
C TYR A 116 -8.20 -0.29 -5.37
N GLY A 117 -7.83 0.27 -4.22
CA GLY A 117 -8.77 0.64 -3.17
C GLY A 117 -9.50 1.96 -3.39
N PHE A 118 -8.88 2.92 -4.02
CA PHE A 118 -9.46 4.25 -4.18
C PHE A 118 -10.31 4.39 -5.44
N ALA A 119 -11.48 5.01 -5.29
CA ALA A 119 -12.37 5.32 -6.39
C ALA A 119 -12.58 6.83 -6.56
N ARG A 120 -12.86 7.22 -7.80
CA ARG A 120 -13.35 8.54 -8.18
C ARG A 120 -14.86 8.62 -7.91
N SER A 121 -15.43 9.82 -8.04
CA SER A 121 -16.87 10.04 -7.90
C SER A 121 -17.73 9.24 -8.92
N ASP A 122 -17.15 8.89 -10.07
CA ASP A 122 -17.79 8.03 -11.08
C ASP A 122 -17.65 6.52 -10.78
N GLY A 123 -17.10 6.17 -9.62
CA GLY A 123 -16.88 4.79 -9.19
C GLY A 123 -15.66 4.10 -9.81
N ARG A 124 -15.01 4.71 -10.81
CA ARG A 124 -13.82 4.14 -11.46
C ARG A 124 -12.60 4.22 -10.56
N ARG A 125 -11.60 3.40 -10.85
CA ARG A 125 -10.32 3.39 -10.12
C ARG A 125 -9.63 4.77 -10.19
N LEU A 126 -9.25 5.31 -9.04
CA LEU A 126 -8.55 6.59 -8.96
C LEU A 126 -7.13 6.50 -9.50
N ILE A 127 -6.38 5.49 -9.06
CA ILE A 127 -4.97 5.29 -9.46
C ILE A 127 -4.92 4.49 -10.76
N ARG A 128 -4.58 5.16 -11.85
CA ARG A 128 -4.47 4.57 -13.20
C ARG A 128 -3.02 4.29 -13.61
N THR A 129 -2.09 4.99 -13.00
CA THR A 129 -0.66 4.81 -13.24
C THR A 129 0.05 4.67 -11.89
N ALA A 130 0.86 3.64 -11.73
CA ALA A 130 1.66 3.41 -10.55
C ALA A 130 3.12 3.17 -10.94
N TYR A 131 4.04 3.79 -10.20
CA TYR A 131 5.46 3.56 -10.34
C TYR A 131 5.97 2.82 -9.09
N LEU A 132 6.42 1.58 -9.28
CA LEU A 132 6.94 0.73 -8.21
C LEU A 132 8.46 0.62 -8.30
N PHE A 133 9.16 1.37 -7.45
CA PHE A 133 10.60 1.27 -7.30
C PHE A 133 10.93 0.35 -6.12
N VAL A 134 11.29 -0.89 -6.42
CA VAL A 134 11.55 -1.93 -5.42
C VAL A 134 12.80 -2.73 -5.81
N PRO A 135 13.52 -3.32 -4.83
CA PRO A 135 14.77 -4.03 -5.08
C PRO A 135 14.60 -5.29 -5.95
N ARG A 136 15.71 -5.87 -6.37
CA ARG A 136 15.71 -7.19 -7.04
C ARG A 136 15.05 -8.24 -6.14
N LYS A 137 14.43 -9.25 -6.75
CA LYS A 137 13.73 -10.37 -6.07
C LYS A 137 12.47 -9.97 -5.28
N PHE A 138 11.98 -8.76 -5.46
CA PHE A 138 10.70 -8.30 -4.85
C PHE A 138 9.45 -8.72 -5.66
N SER A 139 9.57 -9.77 -6.47
CA SER A 139 8.46 -10.32 -7.28
C SER A 139 7.82 -9.34 -8.27
N LYS A 140 8.58 -8.35 -8.79
CA LYS A 140 8.05 -7.31 -9.71
C LYS A 140 7.34 -7.91 -10.92
N THR A 141 8.02 -8.77 -11.66
CA THR A 141 7.48 -9.39 -12.89
C THR A 141 6.21 -10.19 -12.60
N THR A 142 6.22 -10.97 -11.52
CA THR A 142 5.06 -11.74 -11.06
C THR A 142 3.88 -10.84 -10.72
N SER A 143 4.15 -9.76 -10.00
CA SER A 143 3.14 -8.77 -9.61
C SER A 143 2.56 -8.04 -10.82
N CYS A 144 3.41 -7.59 -11.75
CA CYS A 144 2.95 -6.94 -12.98
C CYS A 144 2.12 -7.88 -13.86
N ALA A 145 2.53 -9.14 -13.99
CA ALA A 145 1.77 -10.13 -14.74
C ALA A 145 0.39 -10.39 -14.12
N ALA A 146 0.34 -10.55 -12.79
CA ALA A 146 -0.91 -10.74 -12.08
C ALA A 146 -1.85 -9.54 -12.22
N MET A 147 -1.33 -8.31 -12.12
CA MET A 147 -2.10 -7.09 -12.31
C MET A 147 -2.65 -6.98 -13.74
N ALA A 148 -1.80 -7.26 -14.75
CA ALA A 148 -2.22 -7.22 -16.15
C ALA A 148 -3.35 -8.22 -16.43
N VAL A 149 -3.22 -9.47 -15.98
CA VAL A 149 -4.27 -10.48 -16.16
C VAL A 149 -5.54 -10.11 -15.40
N TYR A 150 -5.40 -9.60 -14.16
CA TYR A 150 -6.56 -9.15 -13.38
C TYR A 150 -7.30 -8.01 -14.08
N ASP A 151 -6.57 -6.99 -14.54
CA ASP A 151 -7.17 -5.83 -15.20
C ASP A 151 -7.78 -6.20 -16.56
N MET A 152 -7.24 -7.19 -17.28
CA MET A 152 -7.87 -7.73 -18.49
C MET A 152 -9.20 -8.45 -18.22
N LEU A 153 -9.29 -9.19 -17.09
CA LEU A 153 -10.46 -9.99 -16.77
C LEU A 153 -11.54 -9.22 -16.01
N PHE A 154 -11.15 -8.26 -15.17
CA PHE A 154 -12.01 -7.62 -14.18
C PHE A 154 -11.82 -6.10 -14.11
N GLY A 155 -10.99 -5.53 -14.98
CA GLY A 155 -10.72 -4.09 -14.99
C GLY A 155 -11.99 -3.27 -15.27
N ASP A 156 -12.04 -2.09 -14.69
CA ASP A 156 -13.11 -1.11 -15.00
C ASP A 156 -12.80 -0.54 -16.40
N ASN A 157 -13.52 -1.00 -17.42
CA ASN A 157 -13.54 -0.43 -18.77
C ASN A 157 -14.41 0.82 -18.80
#